data_3cd67d1e6789e7d26f2afbee7e9a3c02
#
_entry.id   3cd67d1e6789e7d26f2afbee7e9a3c02
#
_cell.length_a   1.000
_cell.length_b   1.000
_cell.length_c   1.000
_cell.angle_alpha   90.00
_cell.angle_beta   90.00
_cell.angle_gamma   90.00
#
_symmetry.space_group_name_H-M   'P 1'
#
loop_
_entity.id
_entity.type
_entity.pdbx_description
1 polymer ?
#
loop_
_entity_poly.entity_id
_entity_poly.type
_entity_poly.pdbx_seq_one_letter_code
_entity_poly.pdbx_strand_id
1 'polypeptide(L)'
;MKVLKIVFGLLIILSSVSAYAQKSNVQNAYRALEKKNIEEAVKYIELAAANSKTANEVKMHNYRGKIYYEIYSNEEFKSLDPVAIMKCANSWISLFNHPKAKKWYDQDELSSNITKAGVGLFNTGINFYNLKDYNLSKEMFDKIFDLFPLDKKNNLERSNVTRESVWLNLFFISSAQANNEIAKEYLQKLIDVNYQDPQIYAYMANIYLEEGHNEKALKIIKIGRDLFESDVNLIISELNYYLANNDYASSEKLLRVAVEEDPNNHQLFFALGSSYDELNDFEKAENSYLEAIDIKPDFYDALYNLGVMYYNKGGDMLNDANNIKDFKKYDIAKKKAENVMLKGLPYVEKCYELDSSDKNIMLVLKELYYRNGNNEKYKEISDKLK
;
A
#
# COMPACT_ATOMS: atom_id res chain seq x y z
N MET A 1 8.27 -56.15 -53.00
CA MET A 1 7.86 -56.57 -51.65
C MET A 1 8.99 -56.60 -50.60
N LYS A 2 10.21 -57.06 -50.92
CA LYS A 2 11.33 -57.10 -49.96
C LYS A 2 11.82 -55.68 -49.51
N VAL A 3 11.89 -54.70 -50.44
CA VAL A 3 12.35 -53.34 -50.15
C VAL A 3 11.36 -52.56 -49.24
N LEU A 4 10.04 -52.79 -49.43
CA LEU A 4 9.00 -52.12 -48.59
C LEU A 4 9.03 -52.65 -47.16
N LYS A 5 9.36 -53.97 -46.95
CA LYS A 5 9.50 -54.51 -45.58
C LYS A 5 10.75 -53.99 -44.84
N ILE A 6 11.83 -53.71 -45.58
CA ILE A 6 13.07 -53.15 -45.01
C ILE A 6 12.88 -51.69 -44.62
N VAL A 7 12.19 -50.87 -45.45
CA VAL A 7 11.86 -49.51 -45.15
C VAL A 7 10.91 -49.40 -43.94
N PHE A 8 9.90 -50.30 -43.85
CA PHE A 8 8.99 -50.36 -42.71
C PHE A 8 9.69 -50.81 -41.42
N GLY A 9 10.62 -51.77 -41.54
CA GLY A 9 11.44 -52.22 -40.41
C GLY A 9 12.40 -51.14 -39.90
N LEU A 10 13.04 -50.37 -40.80
CA LEU A 10 13.90 -49.26 -40.47
C LEU A 10 13.12 -48.03 -39.80
N LEU A 11 11.89 -47.80 -40.29
CA LEU A 11 11.01 -46.79 -39.68
C LEU A 11 10.55 -47.18 -38.26
N ILE A 12 10.28 -48.46 -38.01
CA ILE A 12 9.92 -48.96 -36.67
C ILE A 12 11.14 -48.94 -35.73
N ILE A 13 12.33 -49.25 -36.21
CA ILE A 13 13.57 -49.19 -35.42
C ILE A 13 13.92 -47.71 -35.09
N LEU A 14 13.84 -46.82 -36.07
CA LEU A 14 14.05 -45.39 -35.85
C LEU A 14 13.03 -44.79 -34.86
N SER A 15 11.76 -45.20 -34.92
CA SER A 15 10.73 -44.76 -33.98
C SER A 15 10.90 -45.35 -32.58
N SER A 16 11.43 -46.57 -32.46
CA SER A 16 11.72 -47.21 -31.17
C SER A 16 12.99 -46.66 -30.53
N VAL A 17 14.03 -46.36 -31.29
CA VAL A 17 15.26 -45.72 -30.80
C VAL A 17 14.98 -44.29 -30.32
N SER A 18 14.16 -43.54 -31.04
CA SER A 18 13.75 -42.20 -30.59
C SER A 18 12.89 -42.26 -29.32
N ALA A 19 12.04 -43.28 -29.16
CA ALA A 19 11.21 -43.45 -27.96
C ALA A 19 12.03 -43.90 -26.74
N TYR A 20 13.09 -44.71 -26.93
CA TYR A 20 14.02 -45.09 -25.87
C TYR A 20 14.90 -43.91 -25.42
N ALA A 21 15.42 -43.13 -26.38
CA ALA A 21 16.22 -41.92 -26.10
C ALA A 21 15.43 -40.87 -25.29
N GLN A 22 14.13 -40.83 -25.47
CA GLN A 22 13.29 -39.80 -24.81
C GLN A 22 12.80 -40.20 -23.44
N LYS A 23 12.50 -41.47 -23.15
CA LYS A 23 12.33 -41.96 -21.79
C LYS A 23 13.62 -41.83 -20.97
N SER A 24 14.78 -41.86 -21.64
CA SER A 24 16.06 -41.59 -20.97
C SER A 24 16.18 -40.15 -20.50
N ASN A 25 15.54 -39.15 -21.18
CA ASN A 25 15.62 -37.75 -20.78
C ASN A 25 14.97 -37.50 -19.40
N VAL A 26 13.82 -38.09 -19.07
CA VAL A 26 13.22 -38.02 -17.74
C VAL A 26 14.18 -38.59 -16.68
N GLN A 27 14.82 -39.70 -16.96
CA GLN A 27 15.76 -40.35 -16.03
C GLN A 27 17.11 -39.61 -15.95
N ASN A 28 17.59 -39.05 -17.06
CA ASN A 28 18.80 -38.23 -17.09
C ASN A 28 18.61 -36.94 -16.33
N ALA A 29 17.44 -36.29 -16.46
CA ALA A 29 17.09 -35.11 -15.66
C ALA A 29 17.13 -35.41 -14.14
N TYR A 30 16.55 -36.54 -13.72
CA TYR A 30 16.60 -36.96 -12.32
C TYR A 30 18.06 -37.22 -11.85
N ARG A 31 18.86 -37.92 -12.64
CA ARG A 31 20.28 -38.17 -12.29
C ARG A 31 21.11 -36.89 -12.23
N ALA A 32 20.83 -35.92 -13.09
CA ALA A 32 21.49 -34.63 -13.07
C ALA A 32 21.09 -33.82 -11.82
N LEU A 33 19.81 -33.85 -11.44
CA LEU A 33 19.31 -33.23 -10.20
C LEU A 33 20.01 -33.83 -8.97
N GLU A 34 20.09 -35.17 -8.85
CA GLU A 34 20.76 -35.85 -7.73
C GLU A 34 22.26 -35.49 -7.64
N LYS A 35 22.89 -35.19 -8.77
CA LYS A 35 24.27 -34.69 -8.83
C LYS A 35 24.42 -33.19 -8.66
N LYS A 36 23.31 -32.48 -8.41
CA LYS A 36 23.25 -31.02 -8.35
C LYS A 36 23.74 -30.30 -9.62
N ASN A 37 23.72 -30.98 -10.76
CA ASN A 37 23.96 -30.37 -12.06
C ASN A 37 22.64 -29.83 -12.62
N ILE A 38 22.26 -28.64 -12.12
CA ILE A 38 20.93 -28.07 -12.38
C ILE A 38 20.72 -27.68 -13.83
N GLU A 39 21.74 -27.12 -14.51
CA GLU A 39 21.65 -26.76 -15.93
C GLU A 39 21.38 -27.97 -16.81
N GLU A 40 22.08 -29.07 -16.54
CA GLU A 40 21.86 -30.34 -17.26
C GLU A 40 20.49 -30.95 -16.93
N ALA A 41 20.05 -30.86 -15.68
CA ALA A 41 18.73 -31.30 -15.25
C ALA A 41 17.61 -30.54 -15.99
N VAL A 42 17.72 -29.21 -16.09
CA VAL A 42 16.78 -28.37 -16.87
C VAL A 42 16.79 -28.76 -18.34
N LYS A 43 17.96 -28.90 -18.96
CA LYS A 43 18.08 -29.32 -20.37
C LYS A 43 17.31 -30.60 -20.65
N TYR A 44 17.53 -31.65 -19.86
CA TYR A 44 16.87 -32.92 -20.07
C TYR A 44 15.38 -32.91 -19.75
N ILE A 45 14.96 -32.20 -18.69
CA ILE A 45 13.55 -32.18 -18.31
C ILE A 45 12.70 -31.39 -19.30
N GLU A 46 13.22 -30.30 -19.88
CA GLU A 46 12.51 -29.54 -20.91
C GLU A 46 12.43 -30.32 -22.24
N LEU A 47 13.47 -31.08 -22.61
CA LEU A 47 13.38 -32.02 -23.74
C LEU A 47 12.30 -33.10 -23.51
N ALA A 48 12.16 -33.57 -22.27
CA ALA A 48 11.11 -34.53 -21.93
C ALA A 48 9.72 -33.89 -21.93
N ALA A 49 9.59 -32.65 -21.43
CA ALA A 49 8.35 -31.92 -21.41
C ALA A 49 7.84 -31.51 -22.80
N ALA A 50 8.75 -31.25 -23.74
CA ALA A 50 8.41 -30.93 -25.13
C ALA A 50 7.98 -32.13 -25.97
N ASN A 51 8.21 -33.35 -25.48
CA ASN A 51 7.93 -34.54 -26.25
C ASN A 51 6.56 -35.17 -25.93
N SER A 52 5.71 -35.36 -26.90
CA SER A 52 4.35 -35.88 -26.75
C SER A 52 4.23 -37.25 -26.03
N LYS A 53 5.28 -38.07 -26.04
CA LYS A 53 5.29 -39.39 -25.37
C LYS A 53 5.65 -39.28 -23.87
N THR A 54 6.37 -38.24 -23.47
CA THR A 54 6.86 -38.05 -22.10
C THR A 54 6.25 -36.86 -21.39
N ALA A 55 5.69 -35.88 -22.12
CA ALA A 55 5.11 -34.67 -21.60
C ALA A 55 4.05 -34.88 -20.51
N ASN A 56 3.30 -35.99 -20.60
CA ASN A 56 2.27 -36.34 -19.63
C ASN A 56 2.65 -37.54 -18.73
N GLU A 57 3.95 -37.80 -18.53
CA GLU A 57 4.39 -38.86 -17.60
C GLU A 57 4.41 -38.32 -16.16
N VAL A 58 3.89 -39.12 -15.22
CA VAL A 58 3.87 -38.79 -13.77
C VAL A 58 5.24 -38.39 -13.26
N LYS A 59 6.30 -39.14 -13.64
CA LYS A 59 7.68 -38.83 -13.22
C LYS A 59 8.21 -37.56 -13.83
N MET A 60 7.83 -37.23 -15.07
CA MET A 60 8.23 -35.99 -15.73
C MET A 60 7.69 -34.80 -14.94
N HIS A 61 6.40 -34.77 -14.59
CA HIS A 61 5.82 -33.70 -13.81
C HIS A 61 6.47 -33.56 -12.42
N ASN A 62 6.74 -34.69 -11.73
CA ASN A 62 7.37 -34.63 -10.41
C ASN A 62 8.80 -34.11 -10.50
N TYR A 63 9.61 -34.62 -11.42
CA TYR A 63 11.01 -34.20 -11.53
C TYR A 63 11.12 -32.77 -12.04
N ARG A 64 10.28 -32.35 -12.96
CA ARG A 64 10.22 -30.96 -13.42
C ARG A 64 9.88 -30.02 -12.27
N GLY A 65 8.89 -30.36 -11.46
CA GLY A 65 8.55 -29.58 -10.24
C GLY A 65 9.73 -29.51 -9.27
N LYS A 66 10.42 -30.64 -9.00
CA LYS A 66 11.59 -30.68 -8.09
C LYS A 66 12.75 -29.84 -8.61
N ILE A 67 13.07 -29.91 -9.90
CA ILE A 67 14.16 -29.16 -10.54
C ILE A 67 13.88 -27.64 -10.42
N TYR A 68 12.68 -27.19 -10.79
CA TYR A 68 12.33 -25.78 -10.72
C TYR A 68 12.14 -25.28 -9.28
N TYR A 69 11.76 -26.15 -8.34
CA TYR A 69 11.76 -25.82 -6.93
C TYR A 69 13.19 -25.62 -6.40
N GLU A 70 14.15 -26.47 -6.81
CA GLU A 70 15.57 -26.30 -6.47
C GLU A 70 16.12 -24.97 -6.99
N ILE A 71 15.80 -24.59 -8.23
CA ILE A 71 16.18 -23.29 -8.78
C ILE A 71 15.59 -22.14 -7.95
N TYR A 72 14.32 -22.23 -7.56
CA TYR A 72 13.65 -21.22 -6.75
C TYR A 72 14.25 -21.11 -5.34
N SER A 73 14.50 -22.24 -4.68
CA SER A 73 14.82 -22.30 -3.25
C SER A 73 16.31 -22.16 -2.93
N ASN A 74 17.19 -22.31 -3.91
CA ASN A 74 18.65 -22.27 -3.73
C ASN A 74 19.22 -20.96 -4.31
N GLU A 75 19.87 -20.16 -3.45
CA GLU A 75 20.47 -18.89 -3.85
C GLU A 75 21.47 -19.00 -5.02
N GLU A 76 22.19 -20.13 -5.09
CA GLU A 76 23.16 -20.39 -6.15
C GLU A 76 22.50 -20.45 -7.54
N PHE A 77 21.24 -20.91 -7.59
CA PHE A 77 20.54 -21.19 -8.86
C PHE A 77 19.44 -20.20 -9.21
N LYS A 78 19.04 -19.32 -8.31
CA LYS A 78 17.93 -18.36 -8.52
C LYS A 78 18.06 -17.51 -9.79
N SER A 79 19.28 -17.18 -10.17
CA SER A 79 19.55 -16.37 -11.36
C SER A 79 19.29 -17.11 -12.68
N LEU A 80 19.19 -18.45 -12.66
CA LEU A 80 18.92 -19.24 -13.85
C LEU A 80 17.50 -19.03 -14.38
N ASP A 81 16.53 -18.80 -13.48
CA ASP A 81 15.14 -18.58 -13.87
C ASP A 81 14.39 -17.83 -12.75
N PRO A 82 14.20 -16.51 -12.87
CA PRO A 82 13.50 -15.72 -11.86
C PRO A 82 12.04 -16.14 -11.63
N VAL A 83 11.43 -16.82 -12.61
CA VAL A 83 10.04 -17.31 -12.52
C VAL A 83 9.98 -18.84 -12.37
N ALA A 84 11.06 -19.47 -11.91
CA ALA A 84 11.14 -20.92 -11.72
C ALA A 84 9.97 -21.49 -10.92
N ILE A 85 9.51 -20.78 -9.90
CA ILE A 85 8.39 -21.23 -9.07
C ILE A 85 7.08 -21.37 -9.85
N MET A 86 6.86 -20.59 -10.91
CA MET A 86 5.70 -20.72 -11.78
C MET A 86 5.74 -22.06 -12.55
N LYS A 87 6.90 -22.44 -13.08
CA LYS A 87 7.10 -23.72 -13.76
C LYS A 87 7.01 -24.91 -12.80
N CYS A 88 7.51 -24.73 -11.58
CA CYS A 88 7.34 -25.66 -10.47
C CYS A 88 5.85 -25.89 -10.17
N ALA A 89 5.09 -24.83 -9.92
CA ALA A 89 3.67 -24.88 -9.62
C ALA A 89 2.87 -25.58 -10.74
N ASN A 90 3.07 -25.18 -11.99
CA ASN A 90 2.41 -25.81 -13.14
C ASN A 90 2.69 -27.31 -13.21
N SER A 91 3.92 -27.72 -12.92
CA SER A 91 4.30 -29.13 -12.94
C SER A 91 3.65 -29.91 -11.79
N TRP A 92 3.63 -29.38 -10.59
CA TRP A 92 3.02 -30.04 -9.43
C TRP A 92 1.49 -30.01 -9.46
N ILE A 93 0.85 -28.99 -10.03
CA ILE A 93 -0.59 -29.00 -10.34
C ILE A 93 -0.90 -30.16 -11.32
N SER A 94 -0.12 -30.28 -12.41
CA SER A 94 -0.29 -31.35 -13.37
C SER A 94 -0.05 -32.74 -12.75
N LEU A 95 0.96 -32.87 -11.87
CA LEU A 95 1.21 -34.06 -11.08
C LEU A 95 0.02 -34.43 -10.21
N PHE A 96 -0.47 -33.47 -9.40
CA PHE A 96 -1.57 -33.67 -8.43
C PHE A 96 -2.84 -34.18 -9.15
N ASN A 97 -3.15 -33.59 -10.30
CA ASN A 97 -4.32 -33.93 -11.10
C ASN A 97 -4.13 -35.18 -11.97
N HIS A 98 -2.93 -35.73 -12.05
CA HIS A 98 -2.65 -36.88 -12.93
C HIS A 98 -3.30 -38.17 -12.38
N PRO A 99 -4.09 -38.93 -13.18
CA PRO A 99 -4.85 -40.09 -12.69
C PRO A 99 -3.99 -41.19 -12.03
N LYS A 100 -2.73 -41.29 -12.40
CA LYS A 100 -1.78 -42.27 -11.87
C LYS A 100 -0.91 -41.73 -10.72
N ALA A 101 -1.06 -40.46 -10.31
CA ALA A 101 -0.17 -39.84 -9.32
C ALA A 101 -0.17 -40.62 -7.99
N LYS A 102 -1.34 -40.93 -7.46
CA LYS A 102 -1.51 -41.69 -6.20
C LYS A 102 -0.94 -43.11 -6.20
N LYS A 103 -0.61 -43.66 -7.37
CA LYS A 103 0.07 -44.96 -7.48
C LYS A 103 1.58 -44.87 -7.20
N TRP A 104 2.16 -43.66 -7.38
CA TRP A 104 3.59 -43.43 -7.32
C TRP A 104 4.02 -42.57 -6.16
N TYR A 105 3.10 -41.73 -5.64
CA TYR A 105 3.35 -40.73 -4.57
C TYR A 105 2.20 -40.80 -3.59
N ASP A 106 2.51 -40.67 -2.30
CA ASP A 106 1.49 -40.60 -1.27
C ASP A 106 0.80 -39.24 -1.27
N GLN A 107 -0.32 -39.12 -0.55
CA GLN A 107 -1.13 -37.93 -0.50
C GLN A 107 -0.41 -36.77 0.22
N ASP A 108 0.48 -37.10 1.17
CA ASP A 108 1.21 -36.10 1.94
C ASP A 108 2.31 -35.46 1.12
N GLU A 109 3.04 -36.26 0.30
CA GLU A 109 4.01 -35.73 -0.67
C GLU A 109 3.32 -34.81 -1.68
N LEU A 110 2.20 -35.24 -2.26
CA LEU A 110 1.43 -34.43 -3.21
C LEU A 110 0.95 -33.13 -2.59
N SER A 111 0.40 -33.19 -1.38
CA SER A 111 -0.07 -31.99 -0.65
C SER A 111 1.09 -31.07 -0.27
N SER A 112 2.23 -31.62 0.16
CA SER A 112 3.44 -30.85 0.46
C SER A 112 3.95 -30.08 -0.77
N ASN A 113 3.91 -30.69 -1.94
CA ASN A 113 4.31 -30.03 -3.19
C ASN A 113 3.39 -28.84 -3.51
N ILE A 114 2.07 -28.98 -3.35
CA ILE A 114 1.10 -27.87 -3.53
C ILE A 114 1.38 -26.73 -2.56
N THR A 115 1.62 -27.06 -1.27
CA THR A 115 1.95 -26.06 -0.26
C THR A 115 3.24 -25.30 -0.59
N LYS A 116 4.31 -26.02 -0.93
CA LYS A 116 5.59 -25.43 -1.34
C LYS A 116 5.44 -24.50 -2.55
N ALA A 117 4.66 -24.93 -3.55
CA ALA A 117 4.40 -24.11 -4.71
C ALA A 117 3.64 -22.81 -4.35
N GLY A 118 2.59 -22.91 -3.53
CA GLY A 118 1.79 -21.76 -3.13
C GLY A 118 2.56 -20.75 -2.30
N VAL A 119 3.32 -21.21 -1.31
CA VAL A 119 4.19 -20.32 -0.50
C VAL A 119 5.28 -19.70 -1.37
N GLY A 120 5.86 -20.47 -2.28
CA GLY A 120 6.87 -19.96 -3.21
C GLY A 120 6.32 -18.90 -4.17
N LEU A 121 5.13 -19.10 -4.73
CA LEU A 121 4.45 -18.12 -5.57
C LEU A 121 4.13 -16.85 -4.79
N PHE A 122 3.62 -16.99 -3.57
CA PHE A 122 3.28 -15.86 -2.72
C PHE A 122 4.51 -14.98 -2.43
N ASN A 123 5.62 -15.60 -1.99
CA ASN A 123 6.86 -14.89 -1.70
C ASN A 123 7.47 -14.24 -2.96
N THR A 124 7.40 -14.95 -4.11
CA THR A 124 7.89 -14.39 -5.37
C THR A 124 7.01 -13.26 -5.86
N GLY A 125 5.69 -13.33 -5.66
CA GLY A 125 4.76 -12.25 -5.95
C GLY A 125 5.10 -10.98 -5.16
N ILE A 126 5.31 -11.09 -3.85
CA ILE A 126 5.76 -9.96 -3.01
C ILE A 126 7.10 -9.40 -3.53
N ASN A 127 8.05 -10.27 -3.88
CA ASN A 127 9.35 -9.82 -4.37
C ASN A 127 9.23 -9.00 -5.67
N PHE A 128 8.44 -9.46 -6.64
CA PHE A 128 8.18 -8.70 -7.86
C PHE A 128 7.43 -7.41 -7.60
N TYR A 129 6.50 -7.37 -6.64
CA TYR A 129 5.86 -6.13 -6.21
C TYR A 129 6.89 -5.10 -5.72
N ASN A 130 7.81 -5.52 -4.86
CA ASN A 130 8.88 -4.65 -4.34
C ASN A 130 9.84 -4.17 -5.44
N LEU A 131 10.06 -4.98 -6.47
CA LEU A 131 10.82 -4.62 -7.68
C LEU A 131 10.00 -3.78 -8.67
N LYS A 132 8.74 -3.47 -8.37
CA LYS A 132 7.77 -2.76 -9.22
C LYS A 132 7.44 -3.47 -10.54
N ASP A 133 7.72 -4.78 -10.64
CA ASP A 133 7.22 -5.61 -11.72
C ASP A 133 5.83 -6.14 -11.37
N TYR A 134 4.85 -5.25 -11.47
CA TYR A 134 3.48 -5.51 -11.07
C TYR A 134 2.81 -6.61 -11.94
N ASN A 135 3.24 -6.77 -13.19
CA ASN A 135 2.70 -7.79 -14.08
C ASN A 135 3.12 -9.20 -13.63
N LEU A 136 4.42 -9.41 -13.41
CA LEU A 136 4.90 -10.68 -12.88
C LEU A 136 4.38 -10.95 -11.47
N SER A 137 4.30 -9.92 -10.62
CA SER A 137 3.69 -10.03 -9.29
C SER A 137 2.26 -10.56 -9.38
N LYS A 138 1.43 -9.94 -10.23
CA LYS A 138 0.04 -10.36 -10.46
C LYS A 138 -0.06 -11.80 -10.95
N GLU A 139 0.77 -12.19 -11.91
CA GLU A 139 0.79 -13.56 -12.43
C GLU A 139 1.08 -14.59 -11.32
N MET A 140 2.01 -14.29 -10.40
CA MET A 140 2.31 -15.15 -9.25
C MET A 140 1.09 -15.31 -8.35
N PHE A 141 0.43 -14.21 -7.97
CA PHE A 141 -0.74 -14.26 -7.10
C PHE A 141 -1.94 -14.92 -7.78
N ASP A 142 -2.20 -14.65 -9.05
CA ASP A 142 -3.28 -15.29 -9.81
C ASP A 142 -3.09 -16.80 -9.85
N LYS A 143 -1.86 -17.29 -10.01
CA LYS A 143 -1.57 -18.73 -10.05
C LYS A 143 -1.90 -19.45 -8.74
N ILE A 144 -1.88 -18.75 -7.60
CA ILE A 144 -2.22 -19.36 -6.30
C ILE A 144 -3.67 -19.84 -6.27
N PHE A 145 -4.58 -19.18 -6.99
CA PHE A 145 -5.99 -19.60 -7.05
C PHE A 145 -6.17 -20.99 -7.64
N ASP A 146 -5.26 -21.46 -8.50
CA ASP A 146 -5.27 -22.84 -9.02
C ASP A 146 -4.90 -23.88 -7.95
N LEU A 147 -4.22 -23.46 -6.88
CA LEU A 147 -3.75 -24.33 -5.81
C LEU A 147 -4.77 -24.53 -4.69
N PHE A 148 -5.59 -23.53 -4.36
CA PHE A 148 -6.57 -23.64 -3.29
C PHE A 148 -7.52 -24.84 -3.41
N PRO A 149 -8.06 -25.20 -4.60
CA PRO A 149 -8.89 -26.40 -4.74
C PRO A 149 -8.16 -27.71 -4.47
N LEU A 150 -6.82 -27.71 -4.57
CA LEU A 150 -5.95 -28.87 -4.41
C LEU A 150 -5.49 -29.04 -2.95
N ASP A 151 -5.51 -27.98 -2.16
CA ASP A 151 -5.10 -27.98 -0.75
C ASP A 151 -6.21 -28.49 0.18
N LYS A 152 -6.42 -29.82 0.16
CA LYS A 152 -7.46 -30.46 0.96
C LYS A 152 -7.23 -30.42 2.49
N LYS A 153 -6.03 -30.08 2.93
CA LYS A 153 -5.63 -30.06 4.35
C LYS A 153 -5.48 -28.64 4.90
N ASN A 154 -5.82 -27.60 4.13
CA ASN A 154 -5.65 -26.19 4.48
C ASN A 154 -4.20 -25.85 4.93
N ASN A 155 -3.21 -26.46 4.27
CA ASN A 155 -1.81 -26.20 4.57
C ASN A 155 -1.35 -24.83 4.07
N LEU A 156 -1.95 -24.32 3.00
CA LEU A 156 -1.70 -22.96 2.51
C LEU A 156 -2.14 -21.93 3.54
N GLU A 157 -3.36 -22.06 4.08
CA GLU A 157 -3.89 -21.21 5.14
C GLU A 157 -3.00 -21.23 6.39
N ARG A 158 -2.56 -22.43 6.84
CA ARG A 158 -1.60 -22.59 7.96
C ARG A 158 -0.25 -21.93 7.68
N SER A 159 0.07 -21.69 6.43
CA SER A 159 1.28 -21.00 5.97
C SER A 159 1.01 -19.52 5.65
N ASN A 160 -0.11 -18.97 6.10
CA ASN A 160 -0.58 -17.59 5.86
C ASN A 160 -0.79 -17.24 4.38
N VAL A 161 -1.01 -18.25 3.54
CA VAL A 161 -1.41 -18.05 2.13
C VAL A 161 -2.91 -18.32 2.04
N THR A 162 -3.71 -17.28 2.28
CA THR A 162 -5.18 -17.33 2.24
C THR A 162 -5.69 -16.60 0.99
N ARG A 163 -6.99 -16.77 0.68
CA ARG A 163 -7.63 -16.01 -0.40
C ARG A 163 -7.60 -14.52 -0.11
N GLU A 164 -7.82 -14.16 1.13
CA GLU A 164 -7.84 -12.79 1.62
C GLU A 164 -6.45 -12.14 1.49
N SER A 165 -5.38 -12.84 1.90
CA SER A 165 -4.02 -12.34 1.76
C SER A 165 -3.63 -12.17 0.28
N VAL A 166 -4.10 -13.04 -0.61
CA VAL A 166 -3.89 -12.91 -2.06
C VAL A 166 -4.69 -11.73 -2.62
N TRP A 167 -5.97 -11.56 -2.25
CA TRP A 167 -6.78 -10.41 -2.69
C TRP A 167 -6.20 -9.08 -2.21
N LEU A 168 -5.70 -9.04 -0.97
CA LEU A 168 -5.05 -7.85 -0.43
C LEU A 168 -3.81 -7.45 -1.24
N ASN A 169 -2.96 -8.40 -1.61
CA ASN A 169 -1.80 -8.13 -2.46
C ASN A 169 -2.22 -7.71 -3.88
N LEU A 170 -3.25 -8.32 -4.45
CA LEU A 170 -3.78 -7.94 -5.77
C LEU A 170 -4.42 -6.54 -5.73
N PHE A 171 -5.03 -6.15 -4.62
CA PHE A 171 -5.46 -4.77 -4.37
C PHE A 171 -4.27 -3.80 -4.43
N PHE A 172 -3.18 -4.07 -3.68
CA PHE A 172 -2.00 -3.20 -3.69
C PHE A 172 -1.36 -3.08 -5.08
N ILE A 173 -1.30 -4.20 -5.84
CA ILE A 173 -0.82 -4.18 -7.23
C ILE A 173 -1.71 -3.28 -8.09
N SER A 174 -3.03 -3.42 -8.00
CA SER A 174 -3.98 -2.65 -8.79
C SER A 174 -3.91 -1.16 -8.47
N SER A 175 -3.78 -0.81 -7.18
CA SER A 175 -3.57 0.57 -6.74
C SER A 175 -2.25 1.15 -7.25
N ALA A 176 -1.16 0.40 -7.19
CA ALA A 176 0.14 0.84 -7.71
C ALA A 176 0.13 1.07 -9.24
N GLN A 177 -0.76 0.40 -9.96
CA GLN A 177 -1.00 0.57 -11.40
C GLN A 177 -2.07 1.65 -11.71
N ALA A 178 -2.58 2.35 -10.69
CA ALA A 178 -3.68 3.32 -10.78
C ALA A 178 -4.96 2.73 -11.42
N ASN A 179 -5.22 1.43 -11.22
CA ASN A 179 -6.40 0.75 -11.70
C ASN A 179 -7.46 0.65 -10.59
N ASN A 180 -8.15 1.76 -10.33
CA ASN A 180 -9.10 1.89 -9.25
C ASN A 180 -10.29 0.91 -9.37
N GLU A 181 -10.73 0.57 -10.58
CA GLU A 181 -11.83 -0.38 -10.75
C GLU A 181 -11.47 -1.78 -10.22
N ILE A 182 -10.32 -2.28 -10.62
CA ILE A 182 -9.84 -3.60 -10.15
C ILE A 182 -9.49 -3.54 -8.64
N ALA A 183 -8.92 -2.43 -8.16
CA ALA A 183 -8.65 -2.22 -6.74
C ALA A 183 -9.93 -2.32 -5.89
N LYS A 184 -11.01 -1.64 -6.31
CA LYS A 184 -12.33 -1.72 -5.65
C LYS A 184 -12.92 -3.13 -5.66
N GLU A 185 -12.73 -3.90 -6.75
CA GLU A 185 -13.20 -5.30 -6.78
C GLU A 185 -12.54 -6.18 -5.71
N TYR A 186 -11.24 -6.04 -5.51
CA TYR A 186 -10.53 -6.81 -4.47
C TYR A 186 -10.89 -6.34 -3.05
N LEU A 187 -11.01 -5.04 -2.84
CA LEU A 187 -11.48 -4.52 -1.54
C LEU A 187 -12.91 -4.98 -1.23
N GLN A 188 -13.80 -5.00 -2.24
CA GLN A 188 -15.17 -5.50 -2.04
C GLN A 188 -15.18 -6.98 -1.63
N LYS A 189 -14.35 -7.83 -2.26
CA LYS A 189 -14.21 -9.24 -1.85
C LYS A 189 -13.77 -9.39 -0.40
N LEU A 190 -12.86 -8.53 0.07
CA LEU A 190 -12.40 -8.53 1.47
C LEU A 190 -13.53 -8.07 2.43
N ILE A 191 -14.28 -7.06 2.04
CA ILE A 191 -15.44 -6.57 2.80
C ILE A 191 -16.52 -7.65 2.88
N ASP A 192 -16.83 -8.33 1.77
CA ASP A 192 -17.87 -9.37 1.70
C ASP A 192 -17.60 -10.58 2.61
N VAL A 193 -16.34 -10.88 2.88
CA VAL A 193 -15.94 -11.94 3.81
C VAL A 193 -15.66 -11.43 5.24
N ASN A 194 -15.99 -10.17 5.54
CA ASN A 194 -15.75 -9.51 6.83
C ASN A 194 -14.27 -9.65 7.27
N TYR A 195 -13.35 -9.35 6.36
CA TYR A 195 -11.92 -9.35 6.69
C TYR A 195 -11.62 -8.37 7.81
N GLN A 196 -10.95 -8.83 8.88
CA GLN A 196 -10.77 -8.10 10.13
C GLN A 196 -9.60 -7.10 10.04
N ASP A 197 -9.67 -6.16 9.08
CA ASP A 197 -8.73 -5.08 8.92
C ASP A 197 -9.49 -3.77 8.58
N PRO A 198 -9.51 -2.78 9.50
CA PRO A 198 -10.20 -1.52 9.26
C PRO A 198 -9.67 -0.74 8.05
N GLN A 199 -8.40 -0.93 7.68
CA GLN A 199 -7.78 -0.19 6.58
C GLN A 199 -8.44 -0.46 5.23
N ILE A 200 -9.05 -1.63 5.01
CA ILE A 200 -9.74 -1.93 3.74
C ILE A 200 -10.91 -0.97 3.48
N TYR A 201 -11.60 -0.55 4.55
CA TYR A 201 -12.70 0.44 4.45
C TYR A 201 -12.15 1.83 4.14
N ALA A 202 -11.04 2.22 4.78
CA ALA A 202 -10.36 3.49 4.51
C ALA A 202 -9.84 3.54 3.06
N TYR A 203 -9.20 2.48 2.56
CA TYR A 203 -8.75 2.41 1.16
C TYR A 203 -9.90 2.54 0.18
N MET A 204 -11.01 1.81 0.39
CA MET A 204 -12.19 1.89 -0.46
C MET A 204 -12.79 3.30 -0.46
N ALA A 205 -12.87 3.93 0.70
CA ALA A 205 -13.40 5.28 0.85
C ALA A 205 -12.51 6.31 0.14
N ASN A 206 -11.19 6.20 0.27
CA ASN A 206 -10.26 7.10 -0.40
C ASN A 206 -10.38 7.02 -1.93
N ILE A 207 -10.51 5.82 -2.50
CA ILE A 207 -10.76 5.66 -3.94
C ILE A 207 -12.05 6.38 -4.35
N TYR A 208 -13.15 6.22 -3.57
CA TYR A 208 -14.40 6.93 -3.88
C TYR A 208 -14.27 8.45 -3.74
N LEU A 209 -13.50 8.97 -2.79
CA LEU A 209 -13.24 10.41 -2.64
C LEU A 209 -12.45 10.95 -3.85
N GLU A 210 -11.41 10.26 -4.29
CA GLU A 210 -10.63 10.62 -5.47
C GLU A 210 -11.46 10.64 -6.75
N GLU A 211 -12.46 9.75 -6.84
CA GLU A 211 -13.42 9.68 -7.97
C GLU A 211 -14.57 10.71 -7.84
N GLY A 212 -14.63 11.49 -6.75
CA GLY A 212 -15.70 12.45 -6.48
C GLY A 212 -17.02 11.82 -6.02
N HIS A 213 -16.98 10.53 -5.61
CA HIS A 213 -18.16 9.79 -5.14
C HIS A 213 -18.32 9.92 -3.61
N ASN A 214 -18.45 11.16 -3.12
CA ASN A 214 -18.43 11.48 -1.69
C ASN A 214 -19.45 10.70 -0.84
N GLU A 215 -20.69 10.52 -1.33
CA GLU A 215 -21.73 9.77 -0.60
C GLU A 215 -21.38 8.28 -0.44
N LYS A 216 -20.76 7.67 -1.47
CA LYS A 216 -20.31 6.28 -1.38
C LYS A 216 -19.15 6.15 -0.40
N ALA A 217 -18.21 7.09 -0.42
CA ALA A 217 -17.11 7.13 0.53
C ALA A 217 -17.62 7.17 1.97
N LEU A 218 -18.52 8.12 2.29
CA LEU A 218 -19.10 8.23 3.63
C LEU A 218 -19.81 6.95 4.06
N LYS A 219 -20.55 6.31 3.14
CA LYS A 219 -21.24 5.05 3.42
C LYS A 219 -20.26 3.95 3.83
N ILE A 220 -19.15 3.81 3.09
CA ILE A 220 -18.12 2.80 3.38
C ILE A 220 -17.42 3.10 4.71
N ILE A 221 -17.08 4.37 4.96
CA ILE A 221 -16.49 4.80 6.24
C ILE A 221 -17.41 4.42 7.41
N LYS A 222 -18.71 4.72 7.31
CA LYS A 222 -19.67 4.40 8.37
C LYS A 222 -19.77 2.90 8.63
N ILE A 223 -19.78 2.06 7.58
CA ILE A 223 -19.75 0.60 7.73
C ILE A 223 -18.48 0.17 8.49
N GLY A 224 -17.33 0.73 8.11
CA GLY A 224 -16.06 0.45 8.82
C GLY A 224 -16.10 0.90 10.28
N ARG A 225 -16.63 2.11 10.56
CA ARG A 225 -16.79 2.66 11.90
C ARG A 225 -17.73 1.83 12.78
N ASP A 226 -18.82 1.29 12.22
CA ASP A 226 -19.75 0.40 12.96
C ASP A 226 -19.06 -0.91 13.39
N LEU A 227 -18.05 -1.37 12.64
CA LEU A 227 -17.31 -2.59 12.95
C LEU A 227 -16.06 -2.33 13.80
N PHE A 228 -15.43 -1.17 13.66
CA PHE A 228 -14.14 -0.78 14.26
C PHE A 228 -14.25 0.64 14.85
N GLU A 229 -15.10 0.79 15.85
CA GLU A 229 -15.53 2.08 16.41
C GLU A 229 -14.35 3.00 16.79
N SER A 230 -13.30 2.46 17.40
CA SER A 230 -12.13 3.19 17.89
C SER A 230 -10.94 3.23 16.92
N ASP A 231 -11.12 2.78 15.66
CA ASP A 231 -10.01 2.82 14.71
C ASP A 231 -9.72 4.26 14.24
N VAL A 232 -8.52 4.72 14.55
CA VAL A 232 -8.09 6.11 14.28
C VAL A 232 -8.03 6.42 12.78
N ASN A 233 -7.67 5.45 11.92
CA ASN A 233 -7.59 5.69 10.48
C ASN A 233 -8.98 5.89 9.86
N LEU A 234 -9.98 5.17 10.36
CA LEU A 234 -11.37 5.36 9.95
C LEU A 234 -11.94 6.70 10.46
N ILE A 235 -11.59 7.08 11.69
CA ILE A 235 -11.93 8.41 12.23
C ILE A 235 -11.32 9.50 11.34
N ILE A 236 -10.05 9.39 10.98
CA ILE A 236 -9.36 10.33 10.09
C ILE A 236 -10.01 10.35 8.68
N SER A 237 -10.39 9.19 8.16
CA SER A 237 -11.08 9.11 6.84
C SER A 237 -12.43 9.81 6.86
N GLU A 238 -13.22 9.63 7.93
CA GLU A 238 -14.49 10.34 8.13
C GLU A 238 -14.27 11.84 8.29
N LEU A 239 -13.25 12.23 9.04
CA LEU A 239 -12.83 13.60 9.22
C LEU A 239 -12.47 14.27 7.88
N ASN A 240 -11.61 13.63 7.09
CA ASN A 240 -11.21 14.14 5.77
C ASN A 240 -12.43 14.34 4.85
N TYR A 241 -13.42 13.44 4.93
CA TYR A 241 -14.68 13.62 4.21
C TYR A 241 -15.40 14.92 4.64
N TYR A 242 -15.57 15.14 5.94
CA TYR A 242 -16.29 16.34 6.42
C TYR A 242 -15.51 17.63 6.14
N LEU A 243 -14.18 17.62 6.27
CA LEU A 243 -13.33 18.76 5.93
C LEU A 243 -13.40 19.10 4.44
N ALA A 244 -13.34 18.10 3.56
CA ALA A 244 -13.44 18.28 2.11
C ALA A 244 -14.83 18.86 1.69
N ASN A 245 -15.86 18.62 2.49
CA ASN A 245 -17.20 19.17 2.26
C ASN A 245 -17.50 20.45 3.08
N ASN A 246 -16.49 21.03 3.75
CA ASN A 246 -16.62 22.20 4.64
C ASN A 246 -17.64 22.00 5.78
N ASP A 247 -17.89 20.75 6.18
CA ASP A 247 -18.73 20.42 7.34
C ASP A 247 -17.88 20.41 8.63
N TYR A 248 -17.42 21.58 9.02
CA TYR A 248 -16.55 21.77 10.18
C TYR A 248 -17.23 21.39 11.51
N ALA A 249 -18.56 21.47 11.58
CA ALA A 249 -19.30 21.08 12.76
C ALA A 249 -19.29 19.57 13.00
N SER A 250 -19.38 18.77 11.92
CA SER A 250 -19.23 17.32 12.01
C SER A 250 -17.77 16.91 12.24
N SER A 251 -16.82 17.63 11.61
CA SER A 251 -15.37 17.45 11.84
C SER A 251 -14.99 17.65 13.31
N GLU A 252 -15.47 18.74 13.95
CA GLU A 252 -15.21 19.07 15.35
C GLU A 252 -15.62 17.94 16.28
N LYS A 253 -16.82 17.40 16.10
CA LYS A 253 -17.31 16.30 16.94
C LYS A 253 -16.44 15.05 16.88
N LEU A 254 -16.01 14.68 15.67
CA LEU A 254 -15.15 13.52 15.47
C LEU A 254 -13.75 13.75 16.04
N LEU A 255 -13.20 14.92 15.82
CA LEU A 255 -11.86 15.27 16.31
C LEU A 255 -11.78 15.26 17.82
N ARG A 256 -12.82 15.70 18.51
CA ARG A 256 -12.87 15.61 19.97
C ARG A 256 -12.77 14.19 20.46
N VAL A 257 -13.45 13.25 19.81
CA VAL A 257 -13.32 11.82 20.13
C VAL A 257 -11.92 11.31 19.77
N ALA A 258 -11.40 11.69 18.61
CA ALA A 258 -10.09 11.24 18.15
C ALA A 258 -8.93 11.70 19.06
N VAL A 259 -8.97 12.93 19.59
CA VAL A 259 -7.92 13.41 20.51
C VAL A 259 -8.01 12.79 21.91
N GLU A 260 -9.18 12.30 22.31
CA GLU A 260 -9.34 11.51 23.55
C GLU A 260 -8.72 10.12 23.40
N GLU A 261 -8.85 9.49 22.22
CA GLU A 261 -8.28 8.15 21.93
C GLU A 261 -6.75 8.20 21.68
N ASP A 262 -6.25 9.26 21.03
CA ASP A 262 -4.82 9.42 20.76
C ASP A 262 -4.34 10.84 21.17
N PRO A 263 -4.14 11.07 22.49
CA PRO A 263 -3.81 12.40 23.03
C PRO A 263 -2.39 12.87 22.71
N ASN A 264 -1.55 12.04 22.08
CA ASN A 264 -0.20 12.43 21.67
C ASN A 264 -0.08 12.69 20.16
N ASN A 265 -1.20 12.77 19.46
CA ASN A 265 -1.22 12.99 18.02
C ASN A 265 -1.39 14.47 17.67
N HIS A 266 -0.28 15.14 17.44
CA HIS A 266 -0.25 16.56 17.07
C HIS A 266 -1.09 16.91 15.83
N GLN A 267 -1.27 15.96 14.89
CA GLN A 267 -2.06 16.18 13.68
C GLN A 267 -3.57 16.25 13.97
N LEU A 268 -4.06 15.45 14.93
CA LEU A 268 -5.45 15.53 15.37
C LEU A 268 -5.77 16.87 16.06
N PHE A 269 -4.90 17.34 16.93
CA PHE A 269 -5.06 18.65 17.56
C PHE A 269 -4.96 19.80 16.56
N PHE A 270 -4.08 19.71 15.57
CA PHE A 270 -4.00 20.68 14.49
C PHE A 270 -5.30 20.71 13.68
N ALA A 271 -5.84 19.56 13.28
CA ALA A 271 -7.09 19.48 12.53
C ALA A 271 -8.28 20.01 13.35
N LEU A 272 -8.29 19.77 14.69
CA LEU A 272 -9.29 20.31 15.60
C LEU A 272 -9.19 21.84 15.69
N GLY A 273 -7.96 22.36 15.77
CA GLY A 273 -7.70 23.80 15.75
C GLY A 273 -8.19 24.44 14.45
N SER A 274 -7.89 23.83 13.29
CA SER A 274 -8.36 24.30 12.00
C SER A 274 -9.89 24.29 11.89
N SER A 275 -10.55 23.25 12.40
CA SER A 275 -12.02 23.19 12.42
C SER A 275 -12.64 24.27 13.27
N TYR A 276 -12.06 24.58 14.45
CA TYR A 276 -12.53 25.67 15.30
C TYR A 276 -12.26 27.04 14.68
N ASP A 277 -11.13 27.22 13.97
CA ASP A 277 -10.81 28.47 13.27
C ASP A 277 -11.85 28.78 12.19
N GLU A 278 -12.18 27.79 11.36
CA GLU A 278 -13.23 27.90 10.34
C GLU A 278 -14.64 28.15 10.95
N LEU A 279 -14.90 27.63 12.15
CA LEU A 279 -16.11 27.91 12.91
C LEU A 279 -16.06 29.26 13.64
N ASN A 280 -14.98 30.03 13.52
CA ASN A 280 -14.71 31.27 14.22
C ASN A 280 -14.71 31.15 15.77
N ASP A 281 -14.44 29.95 16.30
CA ASP A 281 -14.24 29.72 17.73
C ASP A 281 -12.75 29.90 18.09
N PHE A 282 -12.33 31.17 18.13
CA PHE A 282 -10.94 31.56 18.30
C PHE A 282 -10.27 30.96 19.54
N GLU A 283 -10.99 30.90 20.68
CA GLU A 283 -10.41 30.38 21.92
C GLU A 283 -10.11 28.90 21.86
N LYS A 284 -11.02 28.11 21.28
CA LYS A 284 -10.80 26.69 21.12
C LYS A 284 -9.76 26.39 20.03
N ALA A 285 -9.73 27.19 18.95
CA ALA A 285 -8.71 27.06 17.92
C ALA A 285 -7.31 27.31 18.50
N GLU A 286 -7.14 28.40 19.28
CA GLU A 286 -5.90 28.74 19.99
C GLU A 286 -5.41 27.55 20.83
N ASN A 287 -6.27 27.03 21.71
CA ASN A 287 -5.93 25.93 22.60
C ASN A 287 -5.52 24.69 21.82
N SER A 288 -6.25 24.34 20.78
CA SER A 288 -5.95 23.15 19.97
C SER A 288 -4.63 23.27 19.20
N TYR A 289 -4.33 24.43 18.63
CA TYR A 289 -3.03 24.64 17.98
C TYR A 289 -1.88 24.62 19.00
N LEU A 290 -2.09 25.16 20.21
CA LEU A 290 -1.08 25.10 21.27
C LEU A 290 -0.80 23.67 21.71
N GLU A 291 -1.81 22.83 21.88
CA GLU A 291 -1.63 21.41 22.18
C GLU A 291 -0.83 20.69 21.05
N ALA A 292 -1.12 20.99 19.78
CA ALA A 292 -0.35 20.45 18.67
C ALA A 292 1.14 20.86 18.73
N ILE A 293 1.41 22.11 19.10
CA ILE A 293 2.76 22.66 19.22
C ILE A 293 3.47 22.09 20.47
N ASP A 294 2.77 21.89 21.58
CA ASP A 294 3.34 21.27 22.79
C ASP A 294 3.78 19.83 22.53
N ILE A 295 3.01 19.07 21.75
CA ILE A 295 3.38 17.70 21.35
C ILE A 295 4.55 17.73 20.35
N LYS A 296 4.53 18.65 19.38
CA LYS A 296 5.56 18.80 18.35
C LYS A 296 5.96 20.28 18.16
N PRO A 297 7.00 20.76 18.87
CA PRO A 297 7.40 22.17 18.88
C PRO A 297 7.90 22.74 17.55
N ASP A 298 8.23 21.90 16.58
CA ASP A 298 8.64 22.26 15.22
C ASP A 298 7.55 21.99 14.18
N PHE A 299 6.30 21.83 14.61
CA PHE A 299 5.19 21.58 13.70
C PHE A 299 4.79 22.87 12.97
N TYR A 300 5.36 23.02 11.76
CA TYR A 300 5.23 24.23 10.94
C TYR A 300 3.77 24.65 10.72
N ASP A 301 2.88 23.72 10.35
CA ASP A 301 1.49 24.04 10.01
C ASP A 301 0.71 24.63 11.20
N ALA A 302 0.92 24.08 12.40
CA ALA A 302 0.27 24.61 13.61
C ALA A 302 0.82 25.98 14.03
N LEU A 303 2.13 26.17 13.94
CA LEU A 303 2.79 27.45 14.19
C LEU A 303 2.30 28.50 13.19
N TYR A 304 2.22 28.16 11.92
CA TYR A 304 1.74 29.04 10.86
C TYR A 304 0.30 29.46 11.11
N ASN A 305 -0.61 28.50 11.27
CA ASN A 305 -2.03 28.78 11.44
C ASN A 305 -2.28 29.60 12.70
N LEU A 306 -1.65 29.27 13.84
CA LEU A 306 -1.78 30.04 15.07
C LEU A 306 -1.27 31.47 14.93
N GLY A 307 -0.09 31.62 14.29
CA GLY A 307 0.49 32.95 14.06
C GLY A 307 -0.36 33.83 13.16
N VAL A 308 -0.85 33.25 12.02
CA VAL A 308 -1.72 33.93 11.06
C VAL A 308 -3.10 34.20 11.63
N MET A 309 -3.66 33.29 12.44
CA MET A 309 -4.94 33.47 13.13
C MET A 309 -4.90 34.71 14.07
N TYR A 310 -3.86 34.87 14.86
CA TYR A 310 -3.68 36.09 15.68
C TYR A 310 -3.53 37.37 14.83
N TYR A 311 -2.76 37.28 13.76
CA TYR A 311 -2.57 38.39 12.82
C TYR A 311 -3.89 38.82 12.20
N ASN A 312 -4.69 37.90 11.69
CA ASN A 312 -6.00 38.16 11.08
C ASN A 312 -6.99 38.71 12.11
N LYS A 313 -7.08 38.08 13.30
CA LYS A 313 -7.95 38.56 14.40
C LYS A 313 -7.65 40.00 14.81
N GLY A 314 -6.38 40.32 14.96
CA GLY A 314 -6.00 41.70 15.26
C GLY A 314 -6.28 42.62 14.08
N GLY A 315 -6.16 42.17 12.83
CA GLY A 315 -6.54 42.92 11.63
C GLY A 315 -8.03 43.27 11.62
N ASP A 316 -8.90 42.31 11.91
CA ASP A 316 -10.35 42.52 12.00
C ASP A 316 -10.69 43.53 13.12
N MET A 317 -10.08 43.37 14.30
CA MET A 317 -10.24 44.30 15.40
C MET A 317 -9.77 45.75 15.03
N LEU A 318 -8.74 45.88 14.21
CA LEU A 318 -8.26 47.15 13.70
C LEU A 318 -9.23 47.76 12.70
N ASN A 319 -9.80 46.95 11.80
CA ASN A 319 -10.84 47.38 10.88
C ASN A 319 -12.09 47.90 11.65
N ASP A 320 -12.49 47.19 12.70
CA ASP A 320 -13.59 47.63 13.57
C ASP A 320 -13.25 48.94 14.29
N ALA A 321 -12.02 49.09 14.78
CA ALA A 321 -11.56 50.29 15.41
C ALA A 321 -11.67 51.53 14.50
N ASN A 322 -11.41 51.38 13.18
CA ASN A 322 -11.51 52.46 12.21
C ASN A 322 -12.90 53.08 12.08
N ASN A 323 -13.94 52.40 12.57
CA ASN A 323 -15.31 52.90 12.59
C ASN A 323 -15.59 53.77 13.86
N ILE A 324 -14.66 53.85 14.81
CA ILE A 324 -14.81 54.60 16.07
C ILE A 324 -14.49 56.06 15.84
N LYS A 325 -15.49 56.94 16.00
CA LYS A 325 -15.32 58.39 15.81
C LYS A 325 -14.61 59.12 16.97
N ASP A 326 -14.68 58.57 18.18
CA ASP A 326 -14.01 59.12 19.37
C ASP A 326 -12.53 58.76 19.34
N PHE A 327 -11.66 59.74 19.25
CA PHE A 327 -10.22 59.55 19.11
C PHE A 327 -9.59 58.74 20.25
N LYS A 328 -10.01 59.00 21.52
CA LYS A 328 -9.47 58.24 22.66
C LYS A 328 -9.89 56.77 22.64
N LYS A 329 -11.14 56.50 22.27
CA LYS A 329 -11.66 55.14 22.13
C LYS A 329 -11.00 54.43 20.94
N TYR A 330 -10.77 55.14 19.84
CA TYR A 330 -10.02 54.62 18.70
C TYR A 330 -8.61 54.18 19.10
N ASP A 331 -7.84 55.02 19.77
CA ASP A 331 -6.49 54.70 20.20
C ASP A 331 -6.43 53.45 21.11
N ILE A 332 -7.40 53.37 22.05
CA ILE A 332 -7.51 52.19 22.93
C ILE A 332 -7.82 50.92 22.10
N ALA A 333 -8.78 51.00 21.20
CA ALA A 333 -9.18 49.85 20.36
C ALA A 333 -8.04 49.43 19.41
N LYS A 334 -7.37 50.40 18.78
CA LYS A 334 -6.20 50.18 17.94
C LYS A 334 -5.08 49.47 18.69
N LYS A 335 -4.72 49.96 19.87
CA LYS A 335 -3.68 49.36 20.72
C LYS A 335 -4.05 47.94 21.14
N LYS A 336 -5.34 47.69 21.45
CA LYS A 336 -5.82 46.33 21.75
C LYS A 336 -5.67 45.39 20.53
N ALA A 337 -6.04 45.84 19.33
CA ALA A 337 -5.90 45.11 18.09
C ALA A 337 -4.43 44.75 17.78
N GLU A 338 -3.53 45.76 17.88
CA GLU A 338 -2.09 45.55 17.68
C GLU A 338 -1.50 44.54 18.69
N ASN A 339 -1.92 44.60 19.97
CA ASN A 339 -1.49 43.64 20.98
C ASN A 339 -1.95 42.20 20.64
N VAL A 340 -3.15 42.04 20.06
CA VAL A 340 -3.61 40.72 19.60
C VAL A 340 -2.75 40.22 18.42
N MET A 341 -2.48 41.08 17.43
CA MET A 341 -1.59 40.73 16.32
C MET A 341 -0.21 40.28 16.82
N LEU A 342 0.37 41.02 17.76
CA LEU A 342 1.72 40.74 18.28
C LEU A 342 1.82 39.43 19.08
N LYS A 343 0.72 38.87 19.56
CA LYS A 343 0.73 37.53 20.14
C LYS A 343 1.14 36.46 19.10
N GLY A 344 0.87 36.69 17.80
CA GLY A 344 1.28 35.82 16.73
C GLY A 344 2.78 35.84 16.41
N LEU A 345 3.48 36.92 16.81
CA LEU A 345 4.88 37.14 16.42
C LEU A 345 5.81 35.96 16.73
N PRO A 346 5.83 35.38 17.94
CA PRO A 346 6.76 34.28 18.26
C PRO A 346 6.53 33.02 17.39
N TYR A 347 5.30 32.74 17.02
CA TYR A 347 4.97 31.60 16.18
C TYR A 347 5.40 31.82 14.72
N VAL A 348 5.19 33.02 14.21
CA VAL A 348 5.62 33.41 12.85
C VAL A 348 7.15 33.48 12.77
N GLU A 349 7.85 33.98 13.81
CA GLU A 349 9.30 33.91 13.90
C GLU A 349 9.81 32.46 13.86
N LYS A 350 9.13 31.56 14.56
CA LYS A 350 9.49 30.13 14.55
C LYS A 350 9.28 29.49 13.18
N CYS A 351 8.19 29.80 12.46
CA CYS A 351 8.01 29.39 11.07
C CYS A 351 9.16 29.87 10.18
N TYR A 352 9.59 31.13 10.34
CA TYR A 352 10.70 31.67 9.56
C TYR A 352 12.05 31.04 9.87
N GLU A 353 12.26 30.59 11.12
CA GLU A 353 13.44 29.81 11.50
C GLU A 353 13.44 28.44 10.81
N LEU A 354 12.26 27.81 10.66
CA LEU A 354 12.10 26.50 10.03
C LEU A 354 12.17 26.59 8.50
N ASP A 355 11.55 27.61 7.90
CA ASP A 355 11.61 27.90 6.46
C ASP A 355 11.74 29.40 6.19
N SER A 356 12.98 29.86 6.03
CA SER A 356 13.28 31.25 5.73
C SER A 356 12.97 31.67 4.29
N SER A 357 12.50 30.75 3.44
CA SER A 357 12.16 31.03 2.04
C SER A 357 10.66 31.32 1.83
N ASP A 358 9.81 31.07 2.82
CA ASP A 358 8.37 31.31 2.74
C ASP A 358 8.06 32.81 2.70
N LYS A 359 7.67 33.28 1.51
CA LYS A 359 7.34 34.69 1.26
C LYS A 359 6.10 35.16 2.05
N ASN A 360 5.14 34.29 2.32
CA ASN A 360 3.94 34.66 3.06
C ASN A 360 4.30 34.94 4.51
N ILE A 361 5.14 34.09 5.11
CA ILE A 361 5.67 34.31 6.47
C ILE A 361 6.48 35.59 6.52
N MET A 362 7.34 35.86 5.54
CA MET A 362 8.10 37.13 5.48
C MET A 362 7.18 38.36 5.41
N LEU A 363 6.08 38.30 4.67
CA LEU A 363 5.11 39.39 4.59
C LEU A 363 4.42 39.64 5.95
N VAL A 364 4.01 38.58 6.63
CA VAL A 364 3.41 38.68 7.97
C VAL A 364 4.43 39.23 8.99
N LEU A 365 5.66 38.70 9.00
CA LEU A 365 6.75 39.22 9.87
C LEU A 365 7.05 40.67 9.65
N LYS A 366 7.12 41.09 8.39
CA LYS A 366 7.36 42.51 8.05
C LYS A 366 6.32 43.41 8.72
N GLU A 367 5.04 43.09 8.64
CA GLU A 367 3.97 43.86 9.24
C GLU A 367 4.03 43.82 10.77
N LEU A 368 4.24 42.63 11.37
CA LEU A 368 4.37 42.47 12.80
C LEU A 368 5.57 43.24 13.38
N TYR A 369 6.73 43.21 12.71
CA TYR A 369 7.90 44.01 13.15
C TYR A 369 7.67 45.51 13.04
N TYR A 370 6.98 45.98 11.98
CA TYR A 370 6.58 47.37 11.88
C TYR A 370 5.71 47.80 13.06
N ARG A 371 4.70 46.99 13.40
CA ARG A 371 3.79 47.28 14.53
C ARG A 371 4.45 47.17 15.90
N ASN A 372 5.43 46.29 16.02
CA ASN A 372 6.22 46.13 17.24
C ASN A 372 7.31 47.22 17.40
N GLY A 373 7.48 48.08 16.39
CA GLY A 373 8.52 49.10 16.39
C GLY A 373 9.95 48.56 16.22
N ASN A 374 10.10 47.31 15.78
CA ASN A 374 11.40 46.70 15.51
C ASN A 374 11.89 47.05 14.10
N ASN A 375 12.42 48.26 13.96
CA ASN A 375 12.85 48.79 12.67
C ASN A 375 14.02 48.02 12.03
N GLU A 376 14.85 47.37 12.80
CA GLU A 376 15.98 46.59 12.34
C GLU A 376 15.50 45.33 11.62
N LYS A 377 14.71 44.49 12.30
CA LYS A 377 14.14 43.27 11.71
C LYS A 377 13.15 43.59 10.57
N TYR A 378 12.38 44.68 10.68
CA TYR A 378 11.54 45.15 9.58
C TYR A 378 12.35 45.39 8.30
N LYS A 379 13.50 46.10 8.41
CA LYS A 379 14.37 46.38 7.28
C LYS A 379 14.98 45.13 6.71
N GLU A 380 15.48 44.24 7.58
CA GLU A 380 16.06 42.96 7.16
C GLU A 380 15.09 42.15 6.30
N ILE A 381 13.84 41.94 6.78
CA ILE A 381 12.83 41.16 6.03
C ILE A 381 12.41 41.92 4.76
N SER A 382 12.29 43.25 4.83
CA SER A 382 11.94 44.05 3.63
C SER A 382 13.00 43.96 2.52
N ASP A 383 14.28 43.85 2.86
CA ASP A 383 15.36 43.69 1.90
C ASP A 383 15.39 42.26 1.29
N LYS A 384 15.03 41.25 2.07
CA LYS A 384 14.90 39.87 1.56
C LYS A 384 13.68 39.66 0.65
N LEU A 385 12.66 40.50 0.77
CA LEU A 385 11.45 40.45 -0.08
C LEU A 385 11.61 41.14 -1.45
N LYS A 386 12.69 41.89 -1.65
CA LYS A 386 13.01 42.52 -2.94
C LYS A 386 13.58 41.54 -3.94
#